data_f28fa25c3013b49f7abf532ade60564a
#
_entry.id   f28fa25c3013b49f7abf532ade60564a
#
_cell.length_a   1.000
_cell.length_b   1.000
_cell.length_c   1.000
_cell.angle_alpha   90.00
_cell.angle_beta   90.00
_cell.angle_gamma   90.00
#
_symmetry.space_group_name_H-M   'P 1'
#
loop_
_entity.id
_entity.type
_entity.pdbx_description
1 polymer ?
#
loop_
_entity_poly.entity_id
_entity_poly.type
_entity_poly.pdbx_seq_one_letter_code
_entity_poly.pdbx_strand_id
1 'polypeptide(L)'
;MKKQKEFELHKKIKGPKWFLRPIEMVGAWIFAGPFGTRTKIKKINCEGLKGPFILLSNHASFVDFANVIKSGYTKKYCWVTSIEEFNGREWLLRGVGCIPKRKFTKDTILIRNCYKALHKLKCNVVIYPEARFALAGVNEDIGKALGKFAKVCKVPVVVMNQKGTFL
;
A
#
# COMPACT_ATOMS: atom_id res chain seq x y z
N MET A 1 -20.09 -17.81 22.64
CA MET A 1 -18.91 -17.01 22.23
C MET A 1 -18.24 -17.70 21.06
N LYS A 2 -18.26 -17.12 19.83
CA LYS A 2 -17.49 -17.67 18.69
C LYS A 2 -16.00 -17.44 18.97
N LYS A 3 -15.21 -18.53 19.06
CA LYS A 3 -13.75 -18.43 19.14
C LYS A 3 -13.25 -17.55 18.00
N GLN A 4 -12.63 -16.43 18.33
CA GLN A 4 -12.00 -15.55 17.35
C GLN A 4 -10.87 -16.36 16.69
N LYS A 5 -11.00 -16.65 15.39
CA LYS A 5 -10.02 -17.42 14.65
C LYS A 5 -8.70 -16.66 14.65
N GLU A 6 -7.65 -17.27 15.20
CA GLU A 6 -6.35 -16.65 15.28
C GLU A 6 -5.88 -16.25 13.87
N PHE A 7 -5.43 -15.01 13.71
CA PHE A 7 -5.07 -14.48 12.39
C PHE A 7 -3.79 -15.12 11.86
N GLU A 8 -3.89 -15.81 10.73
CA GLU A 8 -2.77 -16.53 10.11
C GLU A 8 -1.81 -15.59 9.37
N LEU A 9 -0.83 -15.01 10.08
CA LEU A 9 0.24 -14.21 9.49
C LEU A 9 1.06 -14.96 8.44
N HIS A 10 1.23 -16.27 8.64
CA HIS A 10 2.04 -17.14 7.77
C HIS A 10 1.35 -17.53 6.46
N LYS A 11 0.08 -17.19 6.31
CA LYS A 11 -0.64 -17.48 5.08
C LYS A 11 0.06 -16.85 3.88
N LYS A 12 0.26 -17.63 2.83
CA LYS A 12 0.95 -17.19 1.61
C LYS A 12 0.24 -15.97 1.03
N ILE A 13 0.99 -14.88 0.84
CA ILE A 13 0.47 -13.72 0.14
C ILE A 13 0.23 -14.07 -1.33
N LYS A 14 -0.81 -13.46 -1.88
CA LYS A 14 -1.16 -13.50 -3.30
C LYS A 14 -1.16 -12.06 -3.80
N GLY A 15 -0.84 -11.86 -5.07
CA GLY A 15 -1.05 -10.55 -5.70
C GLY A 15 -2.55 -10.22 -5.79
N PRO A 16 -2.89 -8.98 -6.19
CA PRO A 16 -4.27 -8.60 -6.34
C PRO A 16 -4.97 -9.51 -7.36
N LYS A 17 -6.16 -9.95 -7.02
CA LYS A 17 -6.97 -10.79 -7.90
C LYS A 17 -7.40 -9.99 -9.12
N TRP A 18 -7.30 -10.58 -10.30
CA TRP A 18 -7.57 -9.90 -11.57
C TRP A 18 -8.98 -9.31 -11.66
N PHE A 19 -9.98 -9.99 -11.12
CA PHE A 19 -11.38 -9.54 -11.16
C PHE A 19 -11.70 -8.41 -10.15
N LEU A 20 -10.86 -8.18 -9.14
CA LEU A 20 -11.01 -7.05 -8.23
C LEU A 20 -10.35 -5.78 -8.76
N ARG A 21 -9.40 -5.91 -9.70
CA ARG A 21 -8.71 -4.76 -10.28
C ARG A 21 -9.63 -3.75 -10.98
N PRO A 22 -10.60 -4.15 -11.82
CA PRO A 22 -11.55 -3.20 -12.38
C PRO A 22 -12.31 -2.42 -11.30
N ILE A 23 -12.72 -3.09 -10.22
CA ILE A 23 -13.44 -2.45 -9.10
C ILE A 23 -12.54 -1.42 -8.41
N GLU A 24 -11.29 -1.76 -8.13
CA GLU A 24 -10.30 -0.82 -7.57
C GLU A 24 -10.09 0.39 -8.50
N MET A 25 -10.00 0.17 -9.80
CA MET A 25 -9.79 1.24 -10.79
C MET A 25 -11.00 2.16 -10.88
N VAL A 26 -12.21 1.62 -10.91
CA VAL A 26 -13.45 2.41 -10.91
C VAL A 26 -13.58 3.18 -9.60
N GLY A 27 -13.33 2.53 -8.46
CA GLY A 27 -13.32 3.19 -7.16
C GLY A 27 -12.30 4.34 -7.12
N ALA A 28 -11.09 4.12 -7.61
CA ALA A 28 -10.07 5.17 -7.67
C ALA A 28 -10.45 6.31 -8.62
N TRP A 29 -11.11 6.00 -9.73
CA TRP A 29 -11.62 7.02 -10.64
C TRP A 29 -12.72 7.87 -9.98
N ILE A 30 -13.63 7.25 -9.23
CA ILE A 30 -14.67 7.97 -8.48
C ILE A 30 -14.03 8.88 -7.40
N PHE A 31 -13.21 8.30 -6.51
CA PHE A 31 -12.66 9.03 -5.35
C PHE A 31 -11.58 10.06 -5.70
N ALA A 32 -10.70 9.77 -6.65
CA ALA A 32 -9.61 10.65 -7.06
C ALA A 32 -9.87 11.38 -8.39
N GLY A 33 -11.05 11.21 -8.99
CA GLY A 33 -11.46 11.77 -10.26
C GLY A 33 -12.52 12.88 -10.12
N PRO A 34 -13.47 12.99 -11.08
CA PRO A 34 -14.40 14.10 -11.18
C PRO A 34 -15.38 14.21 -10.01
N PHE A 35 -15.69 13.10 -9.36
CA PHE A 35 -16.64 13.05 -8.23
C PHE A 35 -15.95 13.15 -6.86
N GLY A 36 -14.62 13.13 -6.82
CA GLY A 36 -13.85 13.19 -5.60
C GLY A 36 -12.86 14.36 -5.57
N THR A 37 -11.64 14.08 -5.16
CA THR A 37 -10.58 15.09 -4.92
C THR A 37 -10.07 15.80 -6.18
N ARG A 38 -10.46 15.35 -7.38
CA ARG A 38 -9.95 15.87 -8.67
C ARG A 38 -8.42 15.95 -8.71
N THR A 39 -7.77 14.93 -8.20
CA THR A 39 -6.33 14.88 -7.97
C THR A 39 -5.54 15.13 -9.26
N LYS A 40 -4.61 16.06 -9.21
CA LYS A 40 -3.57 16.29 -10.23
C LYS A 40 -2.30 15.54 -9.83
N ILE A 41 -1.70 14.81 -10.77
CA ILE A 41 -0.49 14.00 -10.53
C ILE A 41 0.66 14.60 -11.34
N LYS A 42 1.74 14.95 -10.63
CA LYS A 42 3.01 15.35 -11.24
C LYS A 42 4.03 14.26 -10.99
N LYS A 43 4.61 13.71 -12.05
CA LYS A 43 5.71 12.74 -11.98
C LYS A 43 7.03 13.48 -12.14
N ILE A 44 8.00 13.18 -11.30
CA ILE A 44 9.33 13.79 -11.32
C ILE A 44 10.35 12.65 -11.21
N ASN A 45 11.21 12.51 -12.21
CA ASN A 45 12.27 11.51 -12.27
C ASN A 45 11.79 10.06 -12.11
N CYS A 46 10.53 9.78 -12.39
CA CYS A 46 9.96 8.43 -12.34
C CYS A 46 9.13 8.09 -13.59
N GLU A 47 9.22 8.93 -14.62
CA GLU A 47 8.61 8.72 -15.92
C GLU A 47 9.21 7.47 -16.56
N GLY A 48 8.35 6.59 -17.05
CA GLY A 48 8.79 5.35 -17.71
C GLY A 48 9.38 4.29 -16.79
N LEU A 49 9.31 4.45 -15.46
CA LEU A 49 9.80 3.45 -14.52
C LEU A 49 9.10 2.10 -14.77
N LYS A 50 9.88 1.13 -15.22
CA LYS A 50 9.45 -0.24 -15.48
C LYS A 50 9.78 -1.13 -14.29
N GLY A 51 8.97 -2.20 -14.11
CA GLY A 51 9.21 -3.19 -13.08
C GLY A 51 8.71 -2.78 -11.70
N PRO A 52 8.89 -3.68 -10.73
CA PRO A 52 8.45 -3.46 -9.36
C PRO A 52 9.28 -2.41 -8.63
N PHE A 53 8.61 -1.61 -7.82
CA PHE A 53 9.21 -0.61 -6.95
C PHE A 53 8.50 -0.57 -5.60
N ILE A 54 9.13 0.01 -4.61
CA ILE A 54 8.50 0.37 -3.36
C ILE A 54 7.96 1.80 -3.50
N LEU A 55 6.67 1.98 -3.25
CA LEU A 55 6.05 3.30 -3.17
C LEU A 55 5.89 3.69 -1.71
N LEU A 56 6.51 4.78 -1.32
CA LEU A 56 6.35 5.40 -0.01
C LEU A 56 5.43 6.59 -0.15
N SER A 57 4.35 6.62 0.60
CA SER A 57 3.40 7.73 0.58
C SER A 57 3.06 8.18 1.99
N ASN A 58 2.88 9.47 2.19
CA ASN A 58 2.22 9.98 3.38
C ASN A 58 0.75 9.51 3.41
N HIS A 59 0.16 9.50 4.61
CA HIS A 59 -1.17 8.96 4.83
C HIS A 59 -2.05 9.94 5.60
N ALA A 60 -2.90 10.64 4.87
CA ALA A 60 -3.79 11.65 5.44
C ALA A 60 -5.26 11.22 5.45
N SER A 61 -5.68 10.39 4.48
CA SER A 61 -7.07 9.99 4.37
C SER A 61 -7.25 8.65 3.64
N PHE A 62 -8.48 8.14 3.64
CA PHE A 62 -8.85 6.95 2.89
C PHE A 62 -8.69 7.12 1.36
N VAL A 63 -8.69 8.36 0.86
CA VAL A 63 -8.54 8.64 -0.59
C VAL A 63 -7.12 8.41 -1.08
N ASP A 64 -6.13 8.31 -0.19
CA ASP A 64 -4.72 8.16 -0.55
C ASP A 64 -4.46 6.92 -1.40
N PHE A 65 -5.16 5.82 -1.13
CA PHE A 65 -5.03 4.61 -1.96
C PHE A 65 -5.58 4.84 -3.37
N ALA A 66 -6.66 5.61 -3.52
CA ALA A 66 -7.23 5.95 -4.82
C ALA A 66 -6.26 6.78 -5.65
N ASN A 67 -5.56 7.73 -5.04
CA ASN A 67 -4.52 8.53 -5.68
C ASN A 67 -3.34 7.66 -6.14
N VAL A 68 -2.92 6.69 -5.34
CA VAL A 68 -1.88 5.74 -5.73
C VAL A 68 -2.32 4.93 -6.95
N ILE A 69 -3.53 4.39 -6.96
CA ILE A 69 -4.06 3.64 -8.11
C ILE A 69 -4.13 4.55 -9.34
N LYS A 70 -4.65 5.77 -9.21
CA LYS A 70 -4.72 6.74 -10.30
C LYS A 70 -3.35 7.10 -10.87
N SER A 71 -2.30 7.13 -10.04
CA SER A 71 -0.93 7.43 -10.49
C SER A 71 -0.35 6.36 -11.43
N GLY A 72 -0.89 5.15 -11.39
CA GLY A 72 -0.42 4.04 -12.21
C GLY A 72 -1.47 2.94 -12.39
N TYR A 73 -2.56 3.23 -13.11
CA TYR A 73 -3.66 2.28 -13.34
C TYR A 73 -3.21 0.91 -13.87
N THR A 74 -2.20 0.87 -14.71
CA THR A 74 -1.68 -0.38 -15.29
C THR A 74 -0.79 -1.17 -14.31
N LYS A 75 -0.39 -0.58 -13.19
CA LYS A 75 0.50 -1.20 -12.22
C LYS A 75 -0.27 -2.09 -11.26
N LYS A 76 0.36 -3.18 -10.83
CA LYS A 76 -0.15 -4.05 -9.75
C LYS A 76 0.44 -3.59 -8.43
N TYR A 77 -0.39 -3.43 -7.41
CA TYR A 77 0.02 -2.98 -6.09
C TYR A 77 -0.27 -4.04 -5.04
N CYS A 78 0.65 -4.20 -4.09
CA CYS A 78 0.44 -4.87 -2.82
C CYS A 78 0.58 -3.83 -1.70
N TRP A 79 -0.36 -3.81 -0.78
CA TRP A 79 -0.50 -2.78 0.24
C TRP A 79 -0.05 -3.30 1.59
N VAL A 80 0.88 -2.62 2.25
CA VAL A 80 1.22 -2.95 3.65
C VAL A 80 0.14 -2.34 4.54
N THR A 81 -0.61 -3.21 5.22
CA THR A 81 -1.80 -2.84 5.98
C THR A 81 -1.71 -3.43 7.39
N SER A 82 -2.19 -2.70 8.39
CA SER A 82 -2.23 -3.19 9.77
C SER A 82 -3.07 -4.47 9.89
N ILE A 83 -2.64 -5.38 10.75
CA ILE A 83 -3.34 -6.67 10.99
C ILE A 83 -4.77 -6.44 11.50
N GLU A 84 -5.01 -5.36 12.24
CA GLU A 84 -6.32 -5.01 12.80
C GLU A 84 -7.36 -4.78 11.71
N GLU A 85 -6.93 -4.26 10.54
CA GLU A 85 -7.82 -3.99 9.40
C GLU A 85 -8.38 -5.28 8.76
N PHE A 86 -7.70 -6.41 8.97
CA PHE A 86 -8.13 -7.70 8.43
C PHE A 86 -9.32 -8.31 9.18
N ASN A 87 -9.65 -7.80 10.35
CA ASN A 87 -10.76 -8.33 11.14
C ASN A 87 -12.08 -8.22 10.36
N GLY A 88 -12.72 -9.37 10.11
CA GLY A 88 -13.95 -9.46 9.31
C GLY A 88 -13.80 -9.22 7.80
N ARG A 89 -12.63 -8.74 7.33
CA ARG A 89 -12.41 -8.37 5.92
C ARG A 89 -11.23 -9.11 5.27
N GLU A 90 -10.73 -10.17 5.91
CA GLU A 90 -9.51 -10.86 5.46
C GLU A 90 -9.56 -11.28 3.99
N TRP A 91 -10.68 -11.84 3.52
CA TRP A 91 -10.84 -12.30 2.14
C TRP A 91 -10.71 -11.17 1.12
N LEU A 92 -11.27 -10.00 1.44
CA LEU A 92 -11.22 -8.81 0.58
C LEU A 92 -9.81 -8.23 0.57
N LEU A 93 -9.24 -7.95 1.74
CA LEU A 93 -7.91 -7.35 1.85
C LEU A 93 -6.83 -8.23 1.22
N ARG A 94 -6.89 -9.54 1.42
CA ARG A 94 -6.00 -10.46 0.70
C ARG A 94 -6.29 -10.50 -0.80
N GLY A 95 -7.54 -10.30 -1.19
CA GLY A 95 -7.97 -10.24 -2.58
C GLY A 95 -7.42 -9.04 -3.33
N VAL A 96 -7.33 -7.89 -2.70
CA VAL A 96 -6.73 -6.66 -3.26
C VAL A 96 -5.21 -6.59 -3.05
N GLY A 97 -4.59 -7.64 -2.51
CA GLY A 97 -3.14 -7.75 -2.38
C GLY A 97 -2.56 -7.15 -1.10
N CYS A 98 -3.38 -6.96 -0.05
CA CYS A 98 -2.86 -6.46 1.22
C CYS A 98 -1.93 -7.46 1.90
N ILE A 99 -0.84 -6.94 2.46
CA ILE A 99 0.19 -7.66 3.22
C ILE A 99 0.05 -7.23 4.68
N PRO A 100 -0.29 -8.17 5.59
CA PRO A 100 -0.50 -7.83 6.99
C PRO A 100 0.80 -7.45 7.68
N LYS A 101 0.76 -6.38 8.50
CA LYS A 101 1.85 -5.90 9.34
C LYS A 101 1.40 -5.86 10.79
N ARG A 102 2.23 -6.37 11.70
CA ARG A 102 2.08 -6.14 13.15
C ARG A 102 2.63 -4.77 13.52
N LYS A 103 1.91 -4.00 14.32
CA LYS A 103 2.41 -2.74 14.87
C LYS A 103 3.49 -3.01 15.91
N PHE A 104 4.47 -2.12 16.01
CA PHE A 104 5.50 -2.09 17.07
C PHE A 104 6.36 -3.35 17.18
N THR A 105 6.45 -4.20 16.16
CA THR A 105 7.27 -5.41 16.17
C THR A 105 8.27 -5.42 15.02
N LYS A 106 9.43 -6.08 15.25
CA LYS A 106 10.35 -6.43 14.15
C LYS A 106 9.74 -7.59 13.36
N ASP A 107 9.03 -7.26 12.30
CA ASP A 107 8.26 -8.24 11.53
C ASP A 107 9.08 -8.78 10.34
N THR A 108 9.84 -9.85 10.58
CA THR A 108 10.61 -10.54 9.52
C THR A 108 9.70 -11.17 8.47
N ILE A 109 8.46 -11.53 8.85
CA ILE A 109 7.45 -12.09 7.94
C ILE A 109 7.02 -11.02 6.95
N LEU A 110 6.84 -9.79 7.40
CA LEU A 110 6.54 -8.65 6.53
C LEU A 110 7.62 -8.47 5.47
N ILE A 111 8.90 -8.44 5.88
CA ILE A 111 10.03 -8.27 4.95
C ILE A 111 10.01 -9.37 3.88
N ARG A 112 9.85 -10.64 4.29
CA ARG A 112 9.77 -11.78 3.39
C ARG A 112 8.58 -11.67 2.43
N ASN A 113 7.43 -11.23 2.91
CA ASN A 113 6.22 -11.08 2.11
C ASN A 113 6.36 -9.94 1.09
N CYS A 114 6.91 -8.80 1.49
CA CYS A 114 7.19 -7.69 0.58
C CYS A 114 8.22 -8.10 -0.49
N TYR A 115 9.31 -8.78 -0.11
CA TYR A 115 10.27 -9.32 -1.05
C TYR A 115 9.62 -10.27 -2.06
N LYS A 116 8.73 -11.16 -1.60
CA LYS A 116 7.96 -12.04 -2.48
C LYS A 116 7.04 -11.25 -3.42
N ALA A 117 6.36 -10.22 -2.93
CA ALA A 117 5.50 -9.36 -3.76
C ALA A 117 6.28 -8.71 -4.89
N LEU A 118 7.44 -8.14 -4.59
CA LEU A 118 8.31 -7.47 -5.56
C LEU A 118 8.92 -8.45 -6.57
N HIS A 119 9.59 -9.51 -6.10
CA HIS A 119 10.40 -10.35 -6.96
C HIS A 119 9.66 -11.53 -7.60
N LYS A 120 8.71 -12.14 -6.88
CA LYS A 120 7.96 -13.31 -7.39
C LYS A 120 6.63 -12.92 -8.03
N LEU A 121 5.85 -12.05 -7.39
CA LEU A 121 4.55 -11.65 -7.89
C LEU A 121 4.62 -10.45 -8.86
N LYS A 122 5.80 -9.83 -8.98
CA LYS A 122 6.04 -8.65 -9.83
C LYS A 122 5.03 -7.52 -9.56
N CYS A 123 4.70 -7.32 -8.28
CA CYS A 123 3.82 -6.25 -7.80
C CYS A 123 4.65 -5.15 -7.14
N ASN A 124 4.21 -3.91 -7.29
CA ASN A 124 4.76 -2.81 -6.50
C ASN A 124 4.28 -2.95 -5.05
N VAL A 125 5.08 -2.51 -4.09
CA VAL A 125 4.70 -2.53 -2.68
C VAL A 125 4.48 -1.11 -2.20
N VAL A 126 3.27 -0.84 -1.70
CA VAL A 126 2.91 0.47 -1.13
C VAL A 126 3.05 0.40 0.38
N ILE A 127 3.76 1.37 0.92
CA ILE A 127 3.99 1.52 2.36
C ILE A 127 3.64 2.95 2.77
N TYR A 128 2.84 3.08 3.80
CA TYR A 128 2.61 4.32 4.52
C TYR A 128 3.54 4.33 5.74
N PRO A 129 4.66 5.08 5.68
CA PRO A 129 5.71 4.98 6.70
C PRO A 129 5.25 5.43 8.08
N GLU A 130 4.30 6.34 8.14
CA GLU A 130 3.72 6.90 9.36
C GLU A 130 2.89 5.87 10.14
N ALA A 131 2.49 4.76 9.49
CA ALA A 131 1.71 3.65 10.05
C ALA A 131 0.33 4.05 10.64
N ARG A 132 -0.10 5.29 10.49
CA ARG A 132 -1.41 5.85 10.88
C ARG A 132 -1.76 7.03 9.97
N PHE A 133 -3.00 7.50 10.04
CA PHE A 133 -3.39 8.76 9.41
C PHE A 133 -2.69 9.93 10.12
N ALA A 134 -2.17 10.86 9.34
CA ALA A 134 -1.57 12.07 9.88
C ALA A 134 -2.63 12.91 10.59
N LEU A 135 -2.48 13.09 11.91
CA LEU A 135 -3.28 14.02 12.66
C LEU A 135 -2.87 15.44 12.26
N ALA A 136 -3.81 16.30 11.97
CA ALA A 136 -3.57 17.68 11.56
C ALA A 136 -2.79 17.87 10.24
N GLY A 137 -2.67 16.85 9.36
CA GLY A 137 -2.03 16.96 8.05
C GLY A 137 -0.52 17.16 8.05
N VAL A 138 0.14 16.90 9.17
CA VAL A 138 1.60 16.99 9.32
C VAL A 138 2.20 15.61 9.18
N ASN A 139 3.27 15.48 8.37
CA ASN A 139 4.01 14.23 8.25
C ASN A 139 4.73 13.91 9.56
N GLU A 140 4.67 12.63 9.94
CA GLU A 140 5.35 12.14 11.14
C GLU A 140 6.72 11.54 10.82
N ASP A 141 7.49 11.28 11.87
CA ASP A 141 8.83 10.70 11.74
C ASP A 141 8.83 9.34 11.06
N ILE A 142 9.67 9.22 10.06
CA ILE A 142 9.87 7.97 9.33
C ILE A 142 10.92 7.13 10.05
N GLY A 143 10.54 5.93 10.47
CA GLY A 143 11.44 5.03 11.18
C GLY A 143 12.69 4.63 10.36
N LYS A 144 13.88 4.68 10.97
CA LYS A 144 15.18 4.31 10.36
C LYS A 144 15.22 2.90 9.75
N ALA A 145 14.32 2.01 10.18
CA ALA A 145 14.19 0.65 9.65
C ALA A 145 13.78 0.60 8.17
N LEU A 146 13.09 1.64 7.65
CA LEU A 146 12.63 1.69 6.26
C LEU A 146 13.80 1.73 5.27
N GLY A 147 14.86 2.48 5.56
CA GLY A 147 16.05 2.52 4.71
C GLY A 147 16.76 1.17 4.60
N LYS A 148 16.84 0.42 5.72
CA LYS A 148 17.39 -0.95 5.72
C LYS A 148 16.51 -1.89 4.90
N PHE A 149 15.20 -1.78 5.04
CA PHE A 149 14.23 -2.56 4.27
C PHE A 149 14.38 -2.32 2.76
N ALA A 150 14.45 -1.07 2.34
CA ALA A 150 14.62 -0.72 0.93
C ALA A 150 15.92 -1.31 0.34
N LYS A 151 17.03 -1.25 1.09
CA LYS A 151 18.30 -1.89 0.68
C LYS A 151 18.19 -3.40 0.51
N VAL A 152 17.46 -4.08 1.40
CA VAL A 152 17.25 -5.53 1.31
C VAL A 152 16.41 -5.88 0.09
N CYS A 153 15.42 -5.07 -0.25
CA CYS A 153 14.53 -5.33 -1.38
C CYS A 153 15.20 -5.12 -2.75
N LYS A 154 16.28 -4.34 -2.85
CA LYS A 154 17.04 -4.10 -4.09
C LYS A 154 16.16 -3.71 -5.30
N VAL A 155 15.20 -2.83 -5.06
CA VAL A 155 14.30 -2.27 -6.09
C VAL A 155 14.25 -0.75 -5.95
N PRO A 156 13.87 -0.01 -7.00
CA PRO A 156 13.68 1.43 -6.91
C PRO A 156 12.67 1.80 -5.82
N VAL A 157 12.90 2.95 -5.18
CA VAL A 157 11.98 3.55 -4.22
C VAL A 157 11.40 4.82 -4.84
N VAL A 158 10.08 4.90 -4.88
CA VAL A 158 9.34 6.07 -5.34
C VAL A 158 8.68 6.72 -4.14
N VAL A 159 8.86 8.01 -4.00
CA VAL A 159 8.19 8.79 -2.95
C VAL A 159 7.01 9.52 -3.56
N MET A 160 5.83 9.34 -2.98
CA MET A 160 4.61 10.04 -3.36
C MET A 160 4.20 10.97 -2.22
N ASN A 161 4.25 12.27 -2.47
CA ASN A 161 3.76 13.26 -1.53
C ASN A 161 2.35 13.70 -1.94
N GLN A 162 1.37 13.36 -1.12
CA GLN A 162 -0.03 13.73 -1.32
C GLN A 162 -0.34 14.99 -0.52
N LYS A 163 -0.92 15.99 -1.17
CA LYS A 163 -1.32 17.26 -0.55
C LYS A 163 -2.80 17.51 -0.77
N GLY A 164 -3.47 18.09 0.22
CA GLY A 164 -4.89 18.43 0.13
C GLY A 164 -5.86 17.24 0.19
N THR A 165 -5.39 16.08 0.64
CA THR A 165 -6.25 14.89 0.87
C THR A 165 -6.86 14.88 2.27
N PHE A 166 -6.68 15.94 2.99
CA PHE A 166 -7.20 16.17 4.33
C PHE A 166 -8.66 16.61 4.23
N LEU A 167 -9.58 15.74 4.60
CA LEU A 167 -11.02 16.00 4.71
C LEU A 167 -11.53 15.47 6.05
#